data_7fe5c2de86bd8099c37d234b98c77f03
#
_entry.id   7fe5c2de86bd8099c37d234b98c77f03
#
_cell.length_a   1.000
_cell.length_b   1.000
_cell.length_c   1.000
_cell.angle_alpha   90.00
_cell.angle_beta   90.00
_cell.angle_gamma   90.00
#
_symmetry.space_group_name_H-M   'P 1'
#
loop_
_entity.id
_entity.type
_entity.pdbx_description
1 polymer ?
#
loop_
_entity_poly.entity_id
_entity_poly.type
_entity_poly.pdbx_seq_one_letter_code
_entity_poly.pdbx_strand_id
1 'polypeptide(L)'
;MPQKLEQPGDLRPGDLFEDCRYHPCLCTEVGGDDDPSGVWGISLVDGSPCGCCIWNCGLRKLTLEEAVYWKSNGPADIDLNLITDPWW
;
A
#
# COMPACT_ATOMS: atom_id res chain seq x y z
N MET A 1 -9.79 2.58 10.29
CA MET A 1 -9.24 3.53 9.29
C MET A 1 -7.78 3.24 9.02
N PRO A 2 -7.34 3.23 7.76
CA PRO A 2 -5.92 3.04 7.46
C PRO A 2 -5.06 4.11 8.11
N GLN A 3 -3.89 3.68 8.60
CA GLN A 3 -2.95 4.58 9.25
C GLN A 3 -1.97 5.14 8.22
N LYS A 4 -1.88 6.46 8.12
CA LYS A 4 -0.90 7.09 7.23
C LYS A 4 0.52 6.79 7.71
N LEU A 5 1.38 6.35 6.79
CA LEU A 5 2.79 6.12 7.08
C LEU A 5 3.55 7.43 7.02
N GLU A 6 4.33 7.71 8.05
CA GLU A 6 5.06 8.97 8.17
C GLU A 6 6.57 8.77 8.10
N GLN A 7 7.06 7.62 8.56
CA GLN A 7 8.50 7.31 8.56
C GLN A 7 8.74 5.83 8.25
N PRO A 8 9.95 5.49 7.76
CA PRO A 8 10.25 4.11 7.35
C PRO A 8 10.00 3.06 8.43
N GLY A 9 10.19 3.40 9.70
CA GLY A 9 9.96 2.46 10.80
C GLY A 9 8.51 2.11 11.06
N ASP A 10 7.56 2.81 10.44
CA ASP A 10 6.14 2.58 10.61
C ASP A 10 5.64 1.35 9.85
N LEU A 11 6.44 0.83 8.91
CA LEU A 11 6.09 -0.33 8.11
C LEU A 11 7.24 -1.33 8.13
N ARG A 12 6.91 -2.62 8.15
CA ARG A 12 7.89 -3.72 8.17
C ARG A 12 7.55 -4.75 7.12
N PRO A 13 8.52 -5.53 6.64
CA PRO A 13 8.21 -6.69 5.80
C PRO A 13 7.17 -7.60 6.46
N GLY A 14 6.18 -8.02 5.69
CA GLY A 14 5.05 -8.79 6.18
C GLY A 14 3.82 -7.95 6.52
N ASP A 15 3.97 -6.65 6.67
CA ASP A 15 2.83 -5.76 6.87
C ASP A 15 2.07 -5.53 5.56
N LEU A 16 0.83 -5.09 5.70
CA LEU A 16 -0.03 -4.75 4.57
C LEU A 16 -0.10 -3.23 4.44
N PHE A 17 -0.10 -2.75 3.20
CA PHE A 17 -0.17 -1.31 2.96
C PHE A 17 -0.94 -1.00 1.68
N GLU A 18 -1.35 0.25 1.55
CA GLU A 18 -1.97 0.78 0.33
C GLU A 18 -0.92 1.57 -0.44
N ASP A 19 -0.72 1.21 -1.70
CA ASP A 19 0.24 1.93 -2.55
C ASP A 19 -0.38 3.18 -3.18
N CYS A 20 0.38 3.87 -4.03
CA CYS A 20 -0.10 5.10 -4.66
C CYS A 20 -1.21 4.87 -5.69
N ARG A 21 -1.47 3.63 -6.06
CA ARG A 21 -2.60 3.24 -6.92
C ARG A 21 -3.79 2.73 -6.13
N TYR A 22 -3.75 2.85 -4.81
CA TYR A 22 -4.76 2.36 -3.87
C TYR A 22 -4.87 0.84 -3.79
N HIS A 23 -3.91 0.10 -4.37
CA HIS A 23 -3.88 -1.35 -4.27
C HIS A 23 -3.52 -1.80 -2.86
N PRO A 24 -4.20 -2.81 -2.30
CA PRO A 24 -3.69 -3.45 -1.09
C PRO A 24 -2.46 -4.27 -1.46
N CYS A 25 -1.39 -4.10 -0.72
CA CYS A 25 -0.09 -4.72 -1.02
C CYS A 25 0.49 -5.40 0.22
N LEU A 26 1.27 -6.45 -0.02
CA LEU A 26 2.09 -7.08 1.01
C LEU A 26 3.50 -6.50 0.92
N CYS A 27 3.97 -5.93 2.02
CA CYS A 27 5.32 -5.38 2.09
C CYS A 27 6.35 -6.50 2.13
N THR A 28 7.34 -6.45 1.24
CA THR A 28 8.43 -7.43 1.21
C THR A 28 9.76 -6.82 1.66
N GLU A 29 9.95 -5.51 1.48
CA GLU A 29 11.19 -4.84 1.85
C GLU A 29 10.92 -3.36 2.13
N VAL A 30 11.60 -2.83 3.14
CA VAL A 30 11.51 -1.41 3.50
C VAL A 30 12.91 -0.83 3.62
N GLY A 31 13.13 0.33 3.01
CA GLY A 31 14.38 1.04 3.06
C GLY A 31 15.46 0.40 2.20
N GLY A 32 16.51 1.16 1.98
CA GLY A 32 17.68 0.72 1.23
C GLY A 32 18.76 1.75 1.41
N ASP A 33 19.98 1.44 0.97
CA ASP A 33 21.11 2.35 1.14
C ASP A 33 20.88 3.69 0.42
N ASP A 34 20.21 3.64 -0.74
CA ASP A 34 19.98 4.83 -1.56
C ASP A 34 18.65 5.53 -1.25
N ASP A 35 17.67 4.79 -0.70
CA ASP A 35 16.34 5.33 -0.41
C ASP A 35 15.79 4.74 0.87
N PRO A 36 16.04 5.36 2.03
CA PRO A 36 15.57 4.85 3.30
C PRO A 36 14.04 4.88 3.44
N SER A 37 13.33 5.67 2.64
CA SER A 37 11.87 5.74 2.67
C SER A 37 11.21 4.81 1.65
N GLY A 38 11.99 4.07 0.87
CA GLY A 38 11.47 3.15 -0.14
C GLY A 38 10.72 1.98 0.47
N VAL A 39 9.65 1.58 -0.18
CA VAL A 39 8.85 0.42 0.20
C VAL A 39 8.64 -0.43 -1.04
N TRP A 40 8.93 -1.72 -0.92
CA TRP A 40 8.71 -2.68 -2.00
C TRP A 40 7.75 -3.76 -1.52
N GLY A 41 6.94 -4.25 -2.44
CA GLY A 41 5.97 -5.28 -2.11
C GLY A 41 5.32 -5.90 -3.32
N ILE A 42 4.25 -6.62 -3.05
CA ILE A 42 3.48 -7.33 -4.07
C ILE A 42 2.03 -6.91 -3.94
N SER A 43 1.41 -6.50 -5.05
CA SER A 43 0.00 -6.16 -5.07
C SER A 43 -0.84 -7.43 -4.84
N LEU A 44 -1.79 -7.35 -3.93
CA LEU A 44 -2.73 -8.44 -3.71
C LEU A 44 -3.84 -8.50 -4.77
N VAL A 45 -3.88 -7.50 -5.65
CA VAL A 45 -4.84 -7.46 -6.75
C VAL A 45 -4.45 -8.43 -7.85
N ASP A 46 -3.19 -8.36 -8.29
CA ASP A 46 -2.72 -9.10 -9.47
C ASP A 46 -1.34 -9.74 -9.30
N GLY A 47 -0.73 -9.62 -8.12
CA GLY A 47 0.60 -10.17 -7.87
C GLY A 47 1.74 -9.36 -8.48
N SER A 48 1.45 -8.20 -9.05
CA SER A 48 2.50 -7.37 -9.65
C SER A 48 3.38 -6.74 -8.57
N PRO A 49 4.67 -6.52 -8.88
CA PRO A 49 5.53 -5.82 -7.94
C PRO A 49 5.13 -4.37 -7.80
N CYS A 50 5.26 -3.82 -6.59
CA CYS A 50 5.07 -2.41 -6.34
C CYS A 50 6.26 -1.83 -5.60
N GLY A 51 6.61 -0.59 -5.97
CA GLY A 51 7.66 0.16 -5.30
C GLY A 51 7.19 1.59 -5.13
N CYS A 52 7.20 2.07 -3.91
CA CYS A 52 6.73 3.41 -3.57
C CYS A 52 7.64 4.02 -2.52
N CYS A 53 7.41 5.29 -2.24
CA CYS A 53 8.16 6.05 -1.25
C CYS A 53 7.20 6.58 -0.20
N ILE A 54 7.48 6.33 1.08
CA ILE A 54 6.60 6.75 2.17
C ILE A 54 6.38 8.27 2.13
N TRP A 55 7.44 9.03 1.89
CA TRP A 55 7.36 10.49 1.96
C TRP A 55 6.69 11.14 0.76
N ASN A 56 6.72 10.50 -0.42
CA ASN A 56 6.22 11.09 -1.65
C ASN A 56 4.87 10.54 -2.11
N CYS A 57 4.57 9.28 -1.77
CA CYS A 57 3.39 8.60 -2.31
C CYS A 57 2.20 8.58 -1.35
N GLY A 58 2.37 8.99 -0.11
CA GLY A 58 1.28 9.02 0.86
C GLY A 58 0.75 7.64 1.21
N LEU A 59 1.64 6.68 1.39
CA LEU A 59 1.27 5.30 1.70
C LEU A 59 0.55 5.19 3.04
N ARG A 60 -0.36 4.23 3.15
CA ARG A 60 -1.10 3.96 4.38
C ARG A 60 -0.98 2.49 4.75
N LYS A 61 -0.82 2.23 6.05
CA LYS A 61 -0.79 0.87 6.59
C LYS A 61 -2.21 0.33 6.70
N LEU A 62 -2.43 -0.90 6.24
CA LEU A 62 -3.73 -1.56 6.32
C LEU A 62 -3.67 -2.70 7.34
N THR A 63 -4.79 -2.93 8.02
CA THR A 63 -5.00 -4.18 8.75
C THR A 63 -5.34 -5.27 7.74
N LEU A 64 -5.29 -6.53 8.17
CA LEU A 64 -5.70 -7.63 7.32
C LEU A 64 -7.14 -7.47 6.84
N GLU A 65 -8.04 -7.07 7.73
CA GLU A 65 -9.44 -6.84 7.38
C GLU A 65 -9.60 -5.75 6.32
N GLU A 66 -8.87 -4.65 6.48
CA GLU A 66 -8.88 -3.58 5.51
C GLU A 66 -8.34 -4.03 4.16
N ALA A 67 -7.22 -4.77 4.15
CA ALA A 67 -6.62 -5.26 2.91
C ALA A 67 -7.58 -6.20 2.15
N VAL A 68 -8.27 -7.08 2.86
CA VAL A 68 -9.27 -7.99 2.25
C VAL A 68 -10.43 -7.18 1.66
N TYR A 69 -10.91 -6.18 2.39
CA TYR A 69 -11.98 -5.32 1.89
C TYR A 69 -11.54 -4.55 0.63
N TRP A 70 -10.33 -3.95 0.67
CA TRP A 70 -9.78 -3.22 -0.48
C TRP A 70 -9.68 -4.10 -1.72
N LYS A 71 -9.20 -5.32 -1.53
CA LYS A 71 -9.10 -6.26 -2.65
C LYS A 71 -10.46 -6.59 -3.26
N SER A 72 -11.47 -6.77 -2.42
CA SER A 72 -12.80 -7.24 -2.87
C SER A 72 -13.72 -6.12 -3.34
N ASN A 73 -13.55 -4.90 -2.81
CA ASN A 73 -14.49 -3.80 -3.00
C ASN A 73 -13.85 -2.48 -3.39
N GLY A 74 -12.51 -2.40 -3.42
CA GLY A 74 -11.80 -1.14 -3.56
C GLY A 74 -11.65 -0.42 -2.22
N PRO A 75 -10.91 0.69 -2.19
CA PRO A 75 -10.72 1.47 -0.96
C PRO A 75 -12.06 1.99 -0.42
N ALA A 76 -12.23 1.90 0.89
CA ALA A 76 -13.51 2.24 1.51
C ALA A 76 -13.70 3.73 1.75
N ASP A 77 -12.62 4.48 1.86
CA ASP A 77 -12.64 5.86 2.38
C ASP A 77 -12.22 6.92 1.35
N ILE A 78 -12.20 6.55 0.07
CA ILE A 78 -11.91 7.50 -1.01
C ILE A 78 -12.98 7.41 -2.08
N ASP A 79 -13.02 8.42 -2.94
CA ASP A 79 -13.90 8.43 -4.11
C ASP A 79 -13.40 7.39 -5.13
N LEU A 80 -14.19 6.38 -5.39
CA LEU A 80 -13.83 5.30 -6.31
C LEU A 80 -13.67 5.77 -7.75
N ASN A 81 -14.20 6.95 -8.08
CA ASN A 81 -13.99 7.56 -9.39
C ASN A 81 -12.55 8.00 -9.64
N LEU A 82 -11.74 8.10 -8.57
CA LEU A 82 -10.31 8.39 -8.71
C LEU A 82 -9.53 7.19 -9.25
N ILE A 83 -10.12 6.00 -9.23
CA ILE A 83 -9.46 4.79 -9.68
C ILE A 83 -9.88 4.52 -11.12
N THR A 84 -8.92 4.64 -12.03
CA THR A 84 -9.17 4.51 -13.47
C THR A 84 -9.25 3.06 -13.94
N ASP A 85 -8.73 2.14 -13.13
CA ASP A 85 -8.67 0.71 -13.48
C ASP A 85 -9.16 -0.15 -12.31
N PRO A 86 -10.47 -0.21 -12.08
CA PRO A 86 -11.02 -0.99 -10.96
C PRO A 86 -10.68 -2.48 -11.08
N TRP A 87 -10.33 -3.06 -9.93
CA TRP A 87 -9.98 -4.49 -9.86
C TRP A 87 -11.04 -5.33 -9.16
N TRP A 88 -12.03 -4.69 -8.56
CA TRP A 88 -13.11 -5.39 -7.85
C TRP A 88 -14.31 -5.71 -8.72
#